data_b3d06192b8554ce59509feac278df84f
#
_entry.id   b3d06192b8554ce59509feac278df84f
#
_cell.length_a   1.000
_cell.length_b   1.000
_cell.length_c   1.000
_cell.angle_alpha   90.00
_cell.angle_beta   90.00
_cell.angle_gamma   90.00
#
_symmetry.space_group_name_H-M   'P 1'
#
loop_
_entity.id
_entity.type
_entity.pdbx_description
1 polymer ?
#
loop_
_entity_poly.entity_id
_entity_poly.type
_entity_poly.pdbx_seq_one_letter_code
_entity_poly.pdbx_strand_id
1 'polypeptide(L)'
;MIEDILPRLRTYFLVDDLYHLMRGGRLSKSSAIIGSLINIKPLLWLDASGKLVPLAKIRGRKKAIKEMVLQATQDIGHSTAIVAYANDIEAAENLKEQLLAVDGIEQVLIMPLGPVISTHVGPDTLAVFTIGKEAR
;
A
#
# COMPACT_ATOMS: atom_id res chain seq x y z
N MET A 1 -21.08 -10.36 -5.19
CA MET A 1 -20.61 -9.08 -5.72
C MET A 1 -19.61 -8.43 -4.77
N ILE A 2 -19.96 -7.32 -4.12
CA ILE A 2 -19.05 -6.67 -3.18
C ILE A 2 -18.64 -7.62 -2.04
N GLU A 3 -19.57 -8.43 -1.57
CA GLU A 3 -19.30 -9.39 -0.51
C GLU A 3 -18.28 -10.45 -0.91
N ASP A 4 -18.22 -10.79 -2.20
CA ASP A 4 -17.22 -11.72 -2.72
C ASP A 4 -15.86 -11.05 -2.91
N ILE A 5 -15.86 -9.76 -3.22
CA ILE A 5 -14.65 -9.01 -3.54
C ILE A 5 -13.92 -8.56 -2.27
N LEU A 6 -14.65 -8.09 -1.26
CA LEU A 6 -14.04 -7.55 -0.05
C LEU A 6 -13.08 -8.51 0.65
N PRO A 7 -13.40 -9.81 0.84
CA PRO A 7 -12.45 -10.73 1.45
C PRO A 7 -11.21 -11.00 0.59
N ARG A 8 -11.28 -10.73 -0.71
CA ARG A 8 -10.17 -10.93 -1.63
C ARG A 8 -9.38 -9.66 -1.92
N LEU A 9 -9.83 -8.52 -1.37
CA LEU A 9 -9.17 -7.24 -1.57
C LEU A 9 -7.82 -7.25 -0.86
N ARG A 10 -6.78 -6.91 -1.60
CA ARG A 10 -5.42 -6.78 -1.10
C ARG A 10 -5.06 -5.31 -1.09
N THR A 11 -4.78 -4.78 0.09
CA THR A 11 -4.44 -3.37 0.26
C THR A 11 -3.07 -3.25 0.88
N TYR A 12 -2.19 -2.52 0.22
CA TYR A 12 -0.82 -2.29 0.66
C TYR A 12 -0.55 -0.80 0.69
N PHE A 13 0.15 -0.36 1.74
CA PHE A 13 0.53 1.03 1.92
C PHE A 13 2.03 1.14 2.06
N LEU A 14 2.60 2.12 1.37
CA LEU A 14 3.99 2.50 1.56
C LEU A 14 3.98 3.90 2.16
N VAL A 15 4.46 4.03 3.39
CA VAL A 15 4.46 5.30 4.10
C VAL A 15 5.88 5.80 4.27
N ASP A 16 6.02 7.13 4.30
CA ASP A 16 7.32 7.75 4.53
C ASP A 16 7.66 7.86 6.01
N ASP A 17 6.64 8.01 6.85
CA ASP A 17 6.84 8.28 8.27
C ASP A 17 5.86 7.49 9.13
N LEU A 18 6.39 6.52 9.86
CA LEU A 18 5.60 5.72 10.80
C LEU A 18 4.97 6.54 11.92
N TYR A 19 5.58 7.66 12.26
CA TYR A 19 5.06 8.49 13.35
C TYR A 19 3.69 9.06 13.05
N HIS A 20 3.38 9.34 11.80
CA HIS A 20 2.05 9.80 11.43
C HIS A 20 0.98 8.76 11.76
N LEU A 21 1.26 7.49 11.46
CA LEU A 21 0.33 6.40 11.73
C LEU A 21 0.18 6.17 13.23
N MET A 22 1.28 6.24 13.96
CA MET A 22 1.27 6.06 15.41
C MET A 22 0.46 7.15 16.09
N ARG A 23 0.70 8.40 15.71
CA ARG A 23 -0.03 9.54 16.29
C ARG A 23 -1.51 9.50 15.97
N GLY A 24 -1.87 8.96 14.81
CA GLY A 24 -3.25 8.81 14.41
C GLY A 24 -3.94 7.57 14.95
N GLY A 25 -3.23 6.75 15.73
CA GLY A 25 -3.79 5.53 16.31
C GLY A 25 -3.99 4.38 15.32
N ARG A 26 -3.39 4.48 14.13
CA ARG A 26 -3.53 3.46 13.08
C ARG A 26 -2.49 2.35 13.17
N LEU A 27 -1.48 2.53 14.02
CA LEU A 27 -0.40 1.57 14.20
C LEU A 27 -0.08 1.47 15.69
N SER A 28 0.16 0.27 16.18
CA SER A 28 0.47 0.07 17.59
C SER A 28 1.87 0.57 17.92
N LYS A 29 2.07 0.96 19.19
CA LYS A 29 3.36 1.46 19.66
C LYS A 29 4.48 0.41 19.52
N SER A 30 4.14 -0.85 19.72
CA SER A 30 5.13 -1.92 19.60
C SER A 30 5.68 -2.04 18.19
N SER A 31 4.86 -1.79 17.19
CA SER A 31 5.30 -1.78 15.81
C SER A 31 6.17 -0.55 15.51
N ALA A 32 5.95 0.56 16.22
CA ALA A 32 6.65 1.81 15.99
C ALA A 32 8.05 1.85 16.60
N ILE A 33 8.34 1.02 17.60
CA ILE A 33 9.68 0.94 18.20
C ILE A 33 10.74 0.58 17.16
N ILE A 34 10.30 -0.06 16.10
CA ILE A 34 11.17 -0.46 15.01
C ILE A 34 11.43 0.69 14.04
N GLY A 35 10.75 1.84 14.23
CA GLY A 35 10.73 2.93 13.27
C GLY A 35 11.76 4.04 13.44
N SER A 36 12.74 3.89 14.32
CA SER A 36 13.77 4.92 14.50
C SER A 36 14.84 4.87 13.41
N LEU A 37 14.51 4.30 12.25
CA LEU A 37 15.49 4.06 11.21
C LEU A 37 15.30 5.06 10.08
N ILE A 38 16.32 5.89 9.90
CA ILE A 38 16.34 6.88 8.84
C ILE A 38 16.37 6.18 7.47
N ASN A 39 15.59 6.70 6.53
CA ASN A 39 15.48 6.19 5.15
C ASN A 39 14.85 4.81 5.01
N ILE A 40 14.24 4.29 6.06
CA ILE A 40 13.48 3.07 5.93
C ILE A 40 12.02 3.40 5.61
N LYS A 41 11.52 2.78 4.56
CA LYS A 41 10.14 2.95 4.10
C LYS A 41 9.35 1.72 4.52
N PRO A 42 8.47 1.85 5.52
CA PRO A 42 7.67 0.71 5.94
C PRO A 42 6.61 0.38 4.90
N LEU A 43 6.53 -0.89 4.60
CA LEU A 43 5.47 -1.44 3.77
C LEU A 43 4.46 -2.11 4.70
N LEU A 44 3.22 -1.67 4.61
CA LEU A 44 2.14 -2.14 5.48
C LEU A 44 1.06 -2.79 4.64
N TRP A 45 0.32 -3.71 5.24
CA TRP A 45 -0.87 -4.26 4.61
C TRP A 45 -2.06 -4.16 5.55
N LEU A 46 -3.24 -4.13 4.97
CA LEU A 46 -4.47 -4.07 5.74
C LEU A 46 -4.97 -5.49 5.96
N ASP A 47 -5.08 -5.90 7.21
CA ASP A 47 -5.53 -7.25 7.53
C ASP A 47 -7.06 -7.35 7.50
N ALA A 48 -7.57 -8.57 7.70
CA ALA A 48 -9.01 -8.83 7.65
C ALA A 48 -9.79 -8.09 8.74
N SER A 49 -9.13 -7.70 9.82
CA SER A 49 -9.77 -6.94 10.90
C SER A 49 -9.77 -5.43 10.67
N GLY A 50 -9.16 -4.96 9.58
CA GLY A 50 -9.07 -3.55 9.27
C GLY A 50 -7.87 -2.84 9.89
N LYS A 51 -6.91 -3.58 10.39
CA LYS A 51 -5.70 -3.00 10.98
C LYS A 51 -4.55 -2.99 10.00
N LEU A 52 -3.74 -1.94 10.06
CA LEU A 52 -2.51 -1.87 9.30
C LEU A 52 -1.41 -2.64 10.02
N VAL A 53 -0.83 -3.59 9.32
CA VAL A 53 0.18 -4.50 9.87
C VAL A 53 1.48 -4.30 9.11
N PRO A 54 2.61 -4.14 9.79
CA PRO A 54 3.90 -4.05 9.11
C PRO A 54 4.22 -5.34 8.37
N LEU A 55 4.55 -5.22 7.10
CA LEU A 55 4.90 -6.36 6.26
C LEU A 55 6.39 -6.44 6.04
N ALA A 56 7.02 -5.30 5.76
CA ALA A 56 8.46 -5.23 5.49
C ALA A 56 8.97 -3.84 5.78
N LYS A 57 10.27 -3.76 6.06
CA LYS A 57 11.00 -2.51 6.17
C LYS A 57 12.01 -2.49 5.04
N ILE A 58 11.89 -1.52 4.16
CA ILE A 58 12.69 -1.50 2.95
C ILE A 58 13.48 -0.22 2.91
N ARG A 59 14.76 -0.35 2.66
CA ARG A 59 15.63 0.81 2.56
C ARG A 59 15.55 1.37 1.15
N GLY A 60 15.06 2.59 1.06
CA GLY A 60 14.94 3.31 -0.20
C GLY A 60 13.58 3.15 -0.86
N ARG A 61 13.11 4.25 -1.45
CA ARG A 61 11.77 4.32 -2.02
C ARG A 61 11.60 3.46 -3.27
N LYS A 62 12.62 3.39 -4.12
CA LYS A 62 12.54 2.59 -5.35
C LYS A 62 12.37 1.11 -5.07
N LYS A 63 13.17 0.58 -4.12
CA LYS A 63 13.04 -0.81 -3.71
C LYS A 63 11.71 -1.07 -3.03
N ALA A 64 11.24 -0.11 -2.25
CA ALA A 64 9.97 -0.24 -1.55
C ALA A 64 8.80 -0.34 -2.53
N ILE A 65 8.81 0.49 -3.57
CA ILE A 65 7.78 0.44 -4.60
C ILE A 65 7.79 -0.91 -5.32
N LYS A 66 8.99 -1.40 -5.65
CA LYS A 66 9.15 -2.69 -6.30
C LYS A 66 8.60 -3.83 -5.45
N GLU A 67 8.90 -3.82 -4.16
CA GLU A 67 8.39 -4.83 -3.23
C GLU A 67 6.89 -4.75 -3.08
N MET A 68 6.34 -3.53 -3.07
CA MET A 68 4.89 -3.34 -3.02
C MET A 68 4.21 -3.99 -4.23
N VAL A 69 4.78 -3.83 -5.42
CA VAL A 69 4.26 -4.46 -6.63
C VAL A 69 4.30 -5.98 -6.50
N LEU A 70 5.41 -6.51 -6.04
CA LEU A 70 5.55 -7.96 -5.86
C LEU A 70 4.52 -8.52 -4.89
N GLN A 71 4.34 -7.86 -3.76
CA GLN A 71 3.37 -8.31 -2.74
C GLN A 71 1.94 -8.21 -3.26
N ALA A 72 1.61 -7.13 -3.95
CA ALA A 72 0.25 -6.89 -4.42
C ALA A 72 -0.15 -7.82 -5.57
N THR A 73 0.81 -8.38 -6.29
CA THR A 73 0.54 -9.17 -7.49
C THR A 73 0.86 -10.66 -7.35
N GLN A 74 1.05 -11.14 -6.12
CA GLN A 74 1.33 -12.56 -5.88
C GLN A 74 0.18 -13.49 -6.24
N ASP A 75 -1.04 -13.00 -6.12
CA ASP A 75 -2.23 -13.84 -6.27
C ASP A 75 -3.33 -13.03 -6.96
N ILE A 76 -3.10 -12.71 -8.23
CA ILE A 76 -4.00 -11.85 -8.99
C ILE A 76 -5.28 -12.58 -9.33
N GLY A 77 -6.41 -12.06 -8.85
CA GLY A 77 -7.74 -12.58 -9.16
C GLY A 77 -8.56 -11.68 -10.07
N HIS A 78 -8.06 -10.48 -10.39
CA HIS A 78 -8.74 -9.54 -11.27
C HIS A 78 -7.70 -8.70 -11.99
N SER A 79 -8.01 -8.30 -13.21
CA SER A 79 -7.06 -7.58 -14.07
C SER A 79 -6.92 -6.10 -13.77
N THR A 80 -7.71 -5.55 -12.87
CA THR A 80 -7.67 -4.13 -12.52
C THR A 80 -7.00 -3.94 -11.16
N ALA A 81 -6.09 -2.98 -11.10
CA ALA A 81 -5.49 -2.51 -9.86
C ALA A 81 -5.75 -1.02 -9.68
N ILE A 82 -5.72 -0.56 -8.46
CA ILE A 82 -5.89 0.85 -8.14
C ILE A 82 -4.66 1.34 -7.40
N VAL A 83 -4.15 2.49 -7.81
CA VAL A 83 -3.06 3.18 -7.14
C VAL A 83 -3.59 4.46 -6.54
N ALA A 84 -3.35 4.69 -5.27
CA ALA A 84 -3.71 5.94 -4.61
C ALA A 84 -2.45 6.63 -4.10
N TYR A 85 -2.43 7.94 -4.14
CA TYR A 85 -1.27 8.71 -3.71
C TYR A 85 -1.71 9.93 -2.89
N ALA A 86 -0.86 10.34 -1.95
CA ALA A 86 -1.14 11.53 -1.14
C ALA A 86 -0.62 12.79 -1.81
N ASN A 87 0.59 12.75 -2.37
CA ASN A 87 1.24 13.94 -2.89
C ASN A 87 2.15 13.65 -4.09
N ASP A 88 2.76 12.49 -4.13
CA ASP A 88 3.78 12.14 -5.13
C ASP A 88 3.16 11.43 -6.32
N ILE A 89 2.65 12.20 -7.27
CA ILE A 89 2.01 11.63 -8.45
C ILE A 89 3.02 10.93 -9.37
N GLU A 90 4.27 11.39 -9.39
CA GLU A 90 5.30 10.74 -10.21
C GLU A 90 5.56 9.31 -9.74
N ALA A 91 5.61 9.12 -8.43
CA ALA A 91 5.74 7.78 -7.87
C ALA A 91 4.51 6.93 -8.18
N ALA A 92 3.33 7.53 -8.15
CA ALA A 92 2.10 6.81 -8.50
C ALA A 92 2.12 6.35 -9.96
N GLU A 93 2.58 7.19 -10.86
CA GLU A 93 2.69 6.84 -12.27
C GLU A 93 3.74 5.75 -12.51
N ASN A 94 4.87 5.81 -11.81
CA ASN A 94 5.88 4.77 -11.86
C ASN A 94 5.32 3.43 -11.35
N LEU A 95 4.58 3.49 -10.26
CA LEU A 95 3.93 2.32 -9.70
C LEU A 95 2.92 1.72 -10.69
N LYS A 96 2.16 2.57 -11.37
CA LYS A 96 1.24 2.12 -12.41
C LYS A 96 1.96 1.39 -13.55
N GLU A 97 3.08 1.95 -14.01
CA GLU A 97 3.86 1.32 -15.07
C GLU A 97 4.35 -0.07 -14.66
N GLN A 98 4.83 -0.19 -13.43
CA GLN A 98 5.31 -1.46 -12.92
C GLN A 98 4.18 -2.49 -12.79
N LEU A 99 3.01 -2.04 -12.35
CA LEU A 99 1.85 -2.93 -12.26
C LEU A 99 1.40 -3.42 -13.64
N LEU A 100 1.38 -2.51 -14.62
CA LEU A 100 0.98 -2.89 -15.97
C LEU A 100 1.96 -3.86 -16.63
N ALA A 101 3.20 -3.90 -16.17
CA ALA A 101 4.19 -4.84 -16.66
C ALA A 101 3.99 -6.25 -16.07
N VAL A 102 3.17 -6.41 -15.07
CA VAL A 102 2.89 -7.71 -14.46
C VAL A 102 1.83 -8.44 -15.29
N ASP A 103 2.10 -9.71 -15.57
CA ASP A 103 1.13 -10.57 -16.27
C ASP A 103 -0.14 -10.68 -15.44
N GLY A 104 -1.28 -10.44 -16.07
CA GLY A 104 -2.57 -10.50 -15.39
C GLY A 104 -3.15 -9.15 -15.01
N ILE A 105 -2.35 -8.10 -14.99
CA ILE A 105 -2.85 -6.74 -14.77
C ILE A 105 -3.00 -6.04 -16.10
N GLU A 106 -4.22 -5.66 -16.44
CA GLU A 106 -4.53 -5.02 -17.71
C GLU A 106 -4.89 -3.55 -17.58
N GLN A 107 -5.36 -3.14 -16.39
CA GLN A 107 -5.80 -1.78 -16.16
C GLN A 107 -5.37 -1.33 -14.78
N VAL A 108 -4.86 -0.10 -14.69
CA VAL A 108 -4.51 0.52 -13.43
C VAL A 108 -5.14 1.91 -13.37
N LEU A 109 -5.91 2.14 -12.34
CA LEU A 109 -6.53 3.44 -12.08
C LEU A 109 -5.69 4.18 -11.04
N ILE A 110 -5.47 5.47 -11.26
CA ILE A 110 -4.75 6.32 -10.31
C ILE A 110 -5.72 7.32 -9.71
N MET A 111 -5.68 7.48 -8.39
CA MET A 111 -6.53 8.45 -7.71
C MET A 111 -5.79 9.08 -6.52
N PRO A 112 -6.11 10.32 -6.17
CA PRO A 112 -5.54 10.92 -4.95
C PRO A 112 -6.23 10.32 -3.72
N LEU A 113 -5.46 10.22 -2.62
CA LEU A 113 -6.03 9.91 -1.32
C LEU A 113 -6.81 11.11 -0.81
N GLY A 114 -7.94 10.85 -0.15
CA GLY A 114 -8.72 11.93 0.43
C GLY A 114 -7.97 12.65 1.55
N PRO A 115 -8.35 13.92 1.85
CA PRO A 115 -7.62 14.71 2.84
C PRO A 115 -7.59 14.09 4.24
N VAL A 116 -8.65 13.41 4.64
CA VAL A 116 -8.72 12.77 5.96
C VAL A 116 -7.68 11.66 6.05
N ILE A 117 -7.63 10.80 5.04
CA ILE A 117 -6.68 9.69 5.02
C ILE A 117 -5.25 10.22 4.92
N SER A 118 -5.01 11.22 4.08
CA SER A 118 -3.67 11.82 3.93
C SER A 118 -3.16 12.40 5.25
N THR A 119 -4.05 12.96 6.05
CA THR A 119 -3.68 13.51 7.35
C THR A 119 -3.21 12.42 8.30
N HIS A 120 -3.81 11.23 8.23
CA HIS A 120 -3.47 10.13 9.12
C HIS A 120 -2.23 9.36 8.68
N VAL A 121 -2.05 9.16 7.38
CA VAL A 121 -0.93 8.35 6.88
C VAL A 121 0.29 9.17 6.49
N GLY A 122 0.15 10.49 6.39
CA GLY A 122 1.24 11.40 6.09
C GLY A 122 1.43 11.67 4.60
N PRO A 123 2.27 12.65 4.28
CA PRO A 123 2.57 12.99 2.89
C PRO A 123 3.36 11.88 2.21
N ASP A 124 3.32 11.86 0.90
CA ASP A 124 4.07 10.94 0.05
C ASP A 124 3.71 9.46 0.25
N THR A 125 2.57 9.18 0.86
CA THR A 125 2.05 7.82 0.99
C THR A 125 1.55 7.32 -0.34
N LEU A 126 1.87 6.06 -0.63
CA LEU A 126 1.34 5.34 -1.79
C LEU A 126 0.52 4.17 -1.30
N ALA A 127 -0.54 3.86 -2.02
CA ALA A 127 -1.36 2.69 -1.73
C ALA A 127 -1.66 1.93 -3.01
N VAL A 128 -1.73 0.61 -2.90
CA VAL A 128 -2.10 -0.26 -4.01
C VAL A 128 -3.25 -1.14 -3.55
N PHE A 129 -4.27 -1.24 -4.38
CA PHE A 129 -5.41 -2.12 -4.16
C PHE A 129 -5.47 -3.12 -5.30
N THR A 130 -5.40 -4.40 -4.99
CA THR A 130 -5.57 -5.47 -5.95
C THR A 130 -6.60 -6.46 -5.41
N ILE A 131 -7.08 -7.34 -6.26
CA ILE A 131 -8.02 -8.37 -5.87
C ILE A 131 -7.33 -9.73 -6.06
N GLY A 132 -7.20 -10.49 -4.98
CA GLY A 132 -6.62 -11.82 -5.02
C GLY A 132 -7.62 -12.87 -5.43
N LYS A 133 -7.13 -14.08 -5.70
CA LYS A 133 -7.99 -15.20 -6.06
C LYS A 133 -8.78 -15.74 -4.88
N GLU A 134 -8.17 -15.70 -3.71
CA GLU A 134 -8.75 -16.27 -2.49
C GLU A 134 -8.92 -15.22 -1.41
N ALA A 135 -9.87 -15.45 -0.52
CA ALA A 135 -10.06 -14.62 0.67
C ALA A 135 -8.86 -14.74 1.61
N ARG A 136 -8.56 -13.64 2.29
CA ARG A 136 -7.56 -13.64 3.36
C ARG A 136 -8.20 -13.63 4.72
#